data_4ce9f97af6c824376f814a7bffdc443c
#
_entry.id   4ce9f97af6c824376f814a7bffdc443c
#
_cell.length_a   1.000
_cell.length_b   1.000
_cell.length_c   1.000
_cell.angle_alpha   90.00
_cell.angle_beta   90.00
_cell.angle_gamma   90.00
#
_symmetry.space_group_name_H-M   'P 1'
#
loop_
_entity.id
_entity.type
_entity.pdbx_description
1 polymer ?
#
loop_
_entity_poly.entity_id
_entity_poly.type
_entity_poly.pdbx_seq_one_letter_code
_entity_poly.pdbx_strand_id
1 'polypeptide(L)'
;MFKGKKVIAVCIPRPYEATRFRYIELLNSAAVTRDFKLFVYQTNSDLYMNNASDVGEEYVFDLIDYDIVDGIIIFSEMIKNQKVNRRIADNAISRGIPVISVEASMEGCINMKYDYGDCFEKIVRHIIIDHKLTKVNFIAGFEGNAFSEERHEVYKKVLAEQGIPYEKERVGYGNFWEYPARQVMEKFLADGKELPEAIICCNDVMAMAACKCLAEKGYSVPDDVIVSGFDGIEDEKYHSPRLTTCRSSEENFARKAVDIIDRALNGEKVPTEVHISFEMVVSQSCGCKKKQTEDGSVMINDLHTRLNGYMQRSYNMTSLSTIISNEKNIENIYKHLVHKEEIMDTYCCLNTDALQPRSGVMERDSEFPFTDEMLMIFKGSYEKPITEVIRFNRKDIAPQLDNYIGWQVPLVFTSIHYLDTCLGYLCMAMPVEMIHFERIPQVSEAFGNGFGNVRMFTAMERLYTHDTLTELYNRRGFYQLVLPEFEAATRDGLTVAIVSADLDGLKIINDTYGHSEGDCAIKVVGEALRNASQRGEICARFGGDEFVVAGVVESAENYTEEYKKKFYEYIDEYNKNSGKPYKVAASIGLICKSAEGSTVDDLIKLSDDLMYRDKASRKKVRSRPREND
;
A
#
# COMPACT_ATOMS: atom_id res chain seq x y z
N MET A 1 -6.75 24.83 4.93
CA MET A 1 -7.37 23.58 5.32
C MET A 1 -7.45 23.43 6.85
N PHE A 2 -6.38 23.41 7.60
CA PHE A 2 -6.42 23.19 9.07
C PHE A 2 -6.24 24.49 9.89
N LYS A 3 -6.96 25.56 9.55
CA LYS A 3 -6.80 26.90 10.12
C LYS A 3 -6.66 26.90 11.66
N GLY A 4 -5.41 27.07 12.14
CA GLY A 4 -5.08 27.30 13.54
C GLY A 4 -4.92 26.05 14.41
N LYS A 5 -5.02 24.82 13.86
CA LYS A 5 -4.72 23.58 14.58
C LYS A 5 -3.36 23.04 14.19
N LYS A 6 -2.58 22.68 15.18
CA LYS A 6 -1.29 22.00 15.00
C LYS A 6 -1.53 20.51 14.68
N VAL A 7 -0.66 19.91 13.87
CA VAL A 7 -0.77 18.52 13.42
C VAL A 7 0.42 17.70 13.88
N ILE A 8 0.17 16.56 14.50
CA ILE A 8 1.19 15.56 14.81
C ILE A 8 1.00 14.36 13.87
N ALA A 9 2.04 14.04 13.12
CA ALA A 9 2.10 12.81 12.31
C ALA A 9 2.65 11.65 13.16
N VAL A 10 2.01 10.49 13.07
CA VAL A 10 2.45 9.23 13.69
C VAL A 10 2.72 8.22 12.61
N CYS A 11 3.94 7.71 12.54
CA CYS A 11 4.36 6.65 11.63
C CYS A 11 4.44 5.33 12.41
N ILE A 12 3.52 4.40 12.15
CA ILE A 12 3.40 3.16 12.92
C ILE A 12 3.02 1.97 12.01
N PRO A 13 3.69 0.82 12.12
CA PRO A 13 3.31 -0.37 11.38
C PRO A 13 2.30 -1.20 12.18
N ARG A 14 1.47 -1.97 11.48
CA ARG A 14 0.58 -3.01 12.03
C ARG A 14 -0.27 -2.56 13.23
N PRO A 15 -0.99 -1.44 13.16
CA PRO A 15 -1.80 -0.94 14.28
C PRO A 15 -2.98 -1.84 14.65
N TYR A 16 -3.21 -2.92 13.92
CA TYR A 16 -4.20 -3.95 14.29
C TYR A 16 -3.74 -4.83 15.48
N GLU A 17 -2.48 -4.76 15.89
CA GLU A 17 -2.02 -5.38 17.14
C GLU A 17 -2.49 -4.55 18.33
N ALA A 18 -3.05 -5.20 19.35
CA ALA A 18 -3.71 -4.55 20.47
C ALA A 18 -2.85 -3.49 21.17
N THR A 19 -1.57 -3.78 21.37
CA THR A 19 -0.62 -2.83 21.99
C THR A 19 -0.38 -1.61 21.10
N ARG A 20 -0.26 -1.81 19.78
CA ARG A 20 -0.02 -0.72 18.82
C ARG A 20 -1.26 0.14 18.62
N PHE A 21 -2.44 -0.48 18.62
CA PHE A 21 -3.72 0.23 18.66
C PHE A 21 -3.82 1.15 19.88
N ARG A 22 -3.45 0.64 21.06
CA ARG A 22 -3.49 1.40 22.30
C ARG A 22 -2.61 2.66 22.27
N TYR A 23 -1.46 2.62 21.59
CA TYR A 23 -0.65 3.83 21.37
C TYR A 23 -1.41 4.90 20.58
N ILE A 24 -2.10 4.53 19.50
CA ILE A 24 -2.87 5.49 18.70
C ILE A 24 -4.00 6.11 19.52
N GLU A 25 -4.73 5.31 20.27
CA GLU A 25 -5.82 5.76 21.13
C GLU A 25 -5.32 6.79 22.16
N LEU A 26 -4.25 6.47 22.85
CA LEU A 26 -3.69 7.33 23.90
C LEU A 26 -3.01 8.57 23.32
N LEU A 27 -2.32 8.45 22.19
CA LEU A 27 -1.73 9.60 21.49
C LEU A 27 -2.83 10.54 20.99
N ASN A 28 -3.93 10.01 20.44
CA ASN A 28 -5.06 10.84 20.03
C ASN A 28 -5.68 11.57 21.22
N SER A 29 -5.90 10.87 22.32
CA SER A 29 -6.43 11.49 23.56
C SER A 29 -5.50 12.58 24.08
N ALA A 30 -4.19 12.35 24.14
CA ALA A 30 -3.20 13.33 24.57
C ALA A 30 -3.10 14.52 23.60
N ALA A 31 -3.16 14.27 22.29
CA ALA A 31 -3.13 15.29 21.25
C ALA A 31 -4.35 16.25 21.36
N VAL A 32 -5.55 15.68 21.48
CA VAL A 32 -6.80 16.42 21.62
C VAL A 32 -6.78 17.37 22.85
N THR A 33 -6.22 16.93 23.98
CA THR A 33 -6.13 17.77 25.19
C THR A 33 -5.25 19.01 25.02
N ARG A 34 -4.40 19.04 23.99
CA ARG A 34 -3.49 20.15 23.66
C ARG A 34 -3.79 20.80 22.31
N ASP A 35 -5.00 20.59 21.80
CA ASP A 35 -5.51 21.13 20.53
C ASP A 35 -4.67 20.75 19.30
N PHE A 36 -4.05 19.56 19.35
CA PHE A 36 -3.41 18.95 18.20
C PHE A 36 -4.38 18.01 17.46
N LYS A 37 -4.20 17.92 16.14
CA LYS A 37 -4.82 16.90 15.27
C LYS A 37 -3.82 15.78 15.05
N LEU A 38 -4.26 14.53 15.14
CA LEU A 38 -3.43 13.38 14.89
C LEU A 38 -3.61 12.87 13.45
N PHE A 39 -2.51 12.71 12.73
CA PHE A 39 -2.43 12.03 11.44
C PHE A 39 -1.64 10.74 11.61
N VAL A 40 -2.24 9.61 11.33
CA VAL A 40 -1.63 8.29 11.49
C VAL A 40 -1.32 7.70 10.11
N TYR A 41 -0.05 7.56 9.81
CA TYR A 41 0.44 6.89 8.61
C TYR A 41 0.83 5.47 8.98
N GLN A 42 0.08 4.48 8.47
CA GLN A 42 0.23 3.12 8.90
C GLN A 42 0.57 2.17 7.75
N THR A 43 1.40 1.16 8.05
CA THR A 43 1.69 0.04 7.17
C THR A 43 1.10 -1.26 7.72
N ASN A 44 0.82 -2.22 6.86
CA ASN A 44 0.30 -3.54 7.25
C ASN A 44 1.42 -4.52 7.60
N SER A 45 2.67 -4.22 7.22
CA SER A 45 3.89 -4.97 7.54
C SER A 45 4.87 -4.10 8.36
N ASP A 46 5.87 -4.74 8.96
CA ASP A 46 6.98 -4.05 9.65
C ASP A 46 8.07 -3.58 8.66
N LEU A 47 7.86 -3.71 7.35
CA LEU A 47 8.81 -3.40 6.27
C LEU A 47 10.15 -4.16 6.41
N TYR A 48 10.12 -5.34 7.03
CA TYR A 48 11.32 -6.13 7.31
C TYR A 48 11.86 -6.87 6.09
N MET A 49 10.96 -7.41 5.25
CA MET A 49 11.29 -8.30 4.14
C MET A 49 11.94 -7.57 2.98
N ASN A 50 11.75 -6.24 2.86
CA ASN A 50 12.22 -5.42 1.75
C ASN A 50 11.81 -5.97 0.36
N ASN A 51 10.67 -6.63 0.31
CA ASN A 51 10.08 -7.17 -0.92
C ASN A 51 9.21 -6.12 -1.65
N ALA A 52 8.64 -6.50 -2.79
CA ALA A 52 7.81 -5.59 -3.58
C ALA A 52 6.58 -5.07 -2.81
N SER A 53 5.99 -5.88 -1.92
CA SER A 53 4.87 -5.45 -1.08
C SER A 53 5.30 -4.42 -0.05
N ASP A 54 6.44 -4.62 0.65
CA ASP A 54 6.96 -3.65 1.60
C ASP A 54 7.24 -2.29 0.93
N VAL A 55 7.76 -2.31 -0.32
CA VAL A 55 7.94 -1.08 -1.12
C VAL A 55 6.61 -0.38 -1.41
N GLY A 56 5.57 -1.15 -1.74
CA GLY A 56 4.22 -0.63 -1.95
C GLY A 56 3.62 0.00 -0.70
N GLU A 57 3.84 -0.62 0.46
CA GLU A 57 3.33 -0.12 1.73
C GLU A 57 4.06 1.13 2.23
N GLU A 58 5.39 1.21 2.06
CA GLU A 58 6.18 2.35 2.54
C GLU A 58 5.78 3.69 1.90
N TYR A 59 5.09 3.67 0.74
CA TYR A 59 4.58 4.87 0.07
C TYR A 59 3.62 5.68 0.93
N VAL A 60 2.96 5.09 1.92
CA VAL A 60 2.10 5.84 2.84
C VAL A 60 2.85 7.00 3.51
N PHE A 61 4.15 6.84 3.76
CA PHE A 61 4.96 7.87 4.39
C PHE A 61 5.31 9.03 3.44
N ASP A 62 5.19 8.83 2.12
CA ASP A 62 5.34 9.91 1.15
C ASP A 62 4.10 10.82 1.06
N LEU A 63 2.99 10.44 1.72
CA LEU A 63 1.84 11.33 1.91
C LEU A 63 2.06 12.39 2.99
N ILE A 64 3.12 12.29 3.79
CA ILE A 64 3.41 13.28 4.84
C ILE A 64 3.67 14.63 4.18
N ASP A 65 2.74 15.56 4.38
CA ASP A 65 2.92 16.95 3.95
C ASP A 65 3.63 17.73 5.06
N TYR A 66 4.92 17.94 4.87
CA TYR A 66 5.78 18.64 5.83
C TYR A 66 5.49 20.15 5.94
N ASP A 67 4.64 20.71 5.07
CA ASP A 67 4.16 22.09 5.18
C ASP A 67 2.98 22.21 6.15
N ILE A 68 2.33 21.10 6.50
CA ILE A 68 1.15 21.05 7.37
C ILE A 68 1.49 20.43 8.74
N VAL A 69 2.45 19.52 8.79
CA VAL A 69 2.80 18.76 10.00
C VAL A 69 3.73 19.59 10.90
N ASP A 70 3.35 19.73 12.17
CA ASP A 70 4.12 20.47 13.18
C ASP A 70 5.04 19.57 14.02
N GLY A 71 4.77 18.26 14.11
CA GLY A 71 5.59 17.30 14.84
C GLY A 71 5.42 15.88 14.31
N ILE A 72 6.45 15.05 14.45
CA ILE A 72 6.42 13.65 13.96
C ILE A 72 6.84 12.69 15.07
N ILE A 73 6.09 11.58 15.20
CA ILE A 73 6.43 10.44 16.06
C ILE A 73 6.64 9.22 15.16
N ILE A 74 7.85 8.68 15.17
CA ILE A 74 8.21 7.47 14.39
C ILE A 74 8.41 6.31 15.35
N PHE A 75 7.63 5.25 15.21
CA PHE A 75 7.86 3.98 15.92
C PHE A 75 9.01 3.22 15.25
N SER A 76 10.21 3.77 15.38
CA SER A 76 11.39 3.42 14.58
C SER A 76 11.86 1.99 14.77
N GLU A 77 11.73 1.42 15.99
CA GLU A 77 12.07 0.01 16.23
C GLU A 77 11.00 -0.95 15.67
N MET A 78 9.75 -0.49 15.56
CA MET A 78 8.67 -1.28 14.98
C MET A 78 8.72 -1.25 13.45
N ILE A 79 9.13 -0.11 12.85
CA ILE A 79 9.41 0.00 11.40
C ILE A 79 10.82 -0.53 11.16
N LYS A 80 10.93 -1.79 10.72
CA LYS A 80 12.23 -2.50 10.58
C LYS A 80 13.09 -2.01 9.40
N ASN A 81 12.70 -0.93 8.72
CA ASN A 81 13.42 -0.33 7.61
C ASN A 81 14.08 1.00 8.04
N GLN A 82 15.37 0.95 8.34
CA GLN A 82 16.13 2.11 8.79
C GLN A 82 16.21 3.23 7.72
N LYS A 83 16.21 2.88 6.42
CA LYS A 83 16.24 3.88 5.34
C LYS A 83 14.95 4.70 5.32
N VAL A 84 13.81 4.05 5.50
CA VAL A 84 12.49 4.71 5.61
C VAL A 84 12.46 5.63 6.83
N ASN A 85 12.84 5.11 8.01
CA ASN A 85 12.89 5.89 9.24
C ASN A 85 13.77 7.15 9.07
N ARG A 86 14.95 7.00 8.47
CA ARG A 86 15.87 8.11 8.26
C ARG A 86 15.33 9.11 7.25
N ARG A 87 14.76 8.65 6.14
CA ARG A 87 14.11 9.51 5.12
C ARG A 87 13.04 10.41 5.74
N ILE A 88 12.15 9.84 6.56
CA ILE A 88 11.10 10.61 7.25
C ILE A 88 11.72 11.65 8.20
N ALA A 89 12.68 11.23 9.01
CA ALA A 89 13.34 12.10 9.98
C ALA A 89 14.11 13.24 9.30
N ASP A 90 14.92 12.98 8.27
CA ASP A 90 15.72 13.98 7.58
C ASP A 90 14.84 15.04 6.89
N ASN A 91 13.74 14.62 6.27
CA ASN A 91 12.78 15.52 5.66
C ASN A 91 12.13 16.47 6.69
N ALA A 92 11.84 15.98 7.88
CA ALA A 92 11.28 16.80 8.96
C ALA A 92 12.33 17.73 9.59
N ILE A 93 13.50 17.19 9.95
CA ILE A 93 14.57 17.95 10.60
C ILE A 93 15.07 19.10 9.72
N SER A 94 15.19 18.88 8.40
CA SER A 94 15.60 19.93 7.46
C SER A 94 14.62 21.12 7.39
N ARG A 95 13.39 20.91 7.85
CA ARG A 95 12.33 21.95 7.93
C ARG A 95 12.10 22.46 9.35
N GLY A 96 12.92 22.03 10.32
CA GLY A 96 12.80 22.42 11.72
C GLY A 96 11.63 21.78 12.47
N ILE A 97 11.03 20.72 11.94
CA ILE A 97 9.94 19.99 12.57
C ILE A 97 10.53 19.05 13.63
N PRO A 98 10.09 19.09 14.91
CA PRO A 98 10.54 18.17 15.94
C PRO A 98 10.12 16.73 15.64
N VAL A 99 11.08 15.80 15.76
CA VAL A 99 10.88 14.38 15.51
C VAL A 99 11.18 13.57 16.76
N ILE A 100 10.24 12.72 17.16
CA ILE A 100 10.44 11.72 18.20
C ILE A 100 10.70 10.37 17.51
N SER A 101 11.84 9.74 17.84
CA SER A 101 12.16 8.36 17.48
C SER A 101 11.89 7.46 18.67
N VAL A 102 11.05 6.44 18.49
CA VAL A 102 10.67 5.51 19.57
C VAL A 102 11.55 4.28 19.51
N GLU A 103 12.23 3.97 20.60
CA GLU A 103 13.12 2.85 20.84
C GLU A 103 14.46 2.90 20.09
N ALA A 104 14.50 3.22 18.81
CA ALA A 104 15.74 3.36 18.06
C ALA A 104 16.38 4.74 18.26
N SER A 105 17.69 4.78 18.46
CA SER A 105 18.44 6.04 18.51
C SER A 105 18.68 6.59 17.11
N MET A 106 18.18 7.81 16.84
CA MET A 106 18.38 8.49 15.56
C MET A 106 18.94 9.90 15.81
N GLU A 107 20.01 10.23 15.08
CA GLU A 107 20.65 11.56 15.16
C GLU A 107 19.69 12.67 14.75
N GLY A 108 19.66 13.77 15.50
CA GLY A 108 18.79 14.90 15.27
C GLY A 108 17.36 14.72 15.77
N CYS A 109 16.99 13.52 16.25
CA CYS A 109 15.70 13.23 16.84
C CYS A 109 15.72 13.31 18.38
N ILE A 110 14.56 13.43 18.97
CA ILE A 110 14.32 13.21 20.39
C ILE A 110 14.09 11.71 20.57
N ASN A 111 15.02 11.00 21.20
CA ASN A 111 14.98 9.55 21.33
C ASN A 111 14.21 9.15 22.59
N MET A 112 13.02 8.55 22.43
CA MET A 112 12.23 8.02 23.54
C MET A 112 12.48 6.52 23.67
N LYS A 113 12.99 6.10 24.82
CA LYS A 113 13.36 4.72 25.13
C LYS A 113 12.63 4.22 26.36
N TYR A 114 12.42 2.93 26.43
CA TYR A 114 11.90 2.28 27.63
C TYR A 114 13.03 1.76 28.51
N ASP A 115 12.87 1.91 29.83
CA ASP A 115 13.82 1.40 30.83
C ASP A 115 13.48 -0.07 31.15
N TYR A 116 13.85 -0.97 30.24
CA TYR A 116 13.58 -2.41 30.38
C TYR A 116 14.31 -3.04 31.54
N GLY A 117 15.62 -2.75 31.69
CA GLY A 117 16.49 -3.37 32.68
C GLY A 117 16.07 -3.06 34.10
N ASP A 118 15.74 -1.81 34.43
CA ASP A 118 15.33 -1.38 35.77
C ASP A 118 14.07 -2.13 36.25
N CYS A 119 13.08 -2.29 35.39
CA CYS A 119 11.85 -2.99 35.76
C CYS A 119 12.04 -4.50 35.82
N PHE A 120 12.85 -5.06 34.90
CA PHE A 120 13.19 -6.49 34.96
C PHE A 120 13.95 -6.84 36.24
N GLU A 121 14.86 -5.96 36.66
CA GLU A 121 15.58 -6.13 37.95
C GLU A 121 14.61 -6.17 39.14
N LYS A 122 13.55 -5.34 39.12
CA LYS A 122 12.49 -5.36 40.16
C LYS A 122 11.77 -6.70 40.20
N ILE A 123 11.45 -7.31 39.06
CA ILE A 123 10.83 -8.65 39.01
C ILE A 123 11.81 -9.69 39.59
N VAL A 124 13.06 -9.71 39.11
CA VAL A 124 14.05 -10.69 39.56
C VAL A 124 14.26 -10.57 41.07
N ARG A 125 14.39 -9.34 41.59
CA ARG A 125 14.51 -9.09 43.03
C ARG A 125 13.27 -9.56 43.82
N HIS A 126 12.08 -9.26 43.29
CA HIS A 126 10.84 -9.72 43.91
C HIS A 126 10.79 -11.26 44.03
N ILE A 127 11.11 -11.96 42.94
CA ILE A 127 11.08 -13.43 42.96
C ILE A 127 12.18 -14.02 43.85
N ILE A 128 13.39 -13.52 43.78
CA ILE A 128 14.53 -14.10 44.53
C ILE A 128 14.54 -13.63 45.98
N ILE A 129 14.39 -12.31 46.20
CA ILE A 129 14.61 -11.72 47.54
C ILE A 129 13.33 -11.74 48.38
N ASP A 130 12.21 -11.25 47.83
CA ASP A 130 10.98 -11.14 48.63
C ASP A 130 10.40 -12.54 48.94
N HIS A 131 10.48 -13.48 47.97
CA HIS A 131 10.06 -14.87 48.17
C HIS A 131 11.17 -15.75 48.79
N LYS A 132 12.41 -15.25 48.93
CA LYS A 132 13.56 -15.97 49.54
C LYS A 132 13.88 -17.28 48.83
N LEU A 133 13.88 -17.29 47.51
CA LEU A 133 14.10 -18.47 46.68
C LEU A 133 15.56 -18.59 46.27
N THR A 134 16.07 -19.81 46.16
CA THR A 134 17.45 -20.11 45.78
C THR A 134 17.58 -20.96 44.51
N LYS A 135 16.52 -21.73 44.17
CA LYS A 135 16.50 -22.65 43.02
C LYS A 135 15.62 -22.05 41.89
N VAL A 136 16.17 -21.06 41.25
CA VAL A 136 15.44 -20.28 40.25
C VAL A 136 15.97 -20.60 38.86
N ASN A 137 15.07 -21.02 37.95
CA ASN A 137 15.40 -21.22 36.55
C ASN A 137 15.09 -19.95 35.73
N PHE A 138 15.83 -19.78 34.63
CA PHE A 138 15.70 -18.60 33.77
C PHE A 138 15.47 -19.01 32.30
N ILE A 139 14.45 -18.45 31.66
CA ILE A 139 14.22 -18.62 30.23
C ILE A 139 14.52 -17.30 29.53
N ALA A 140 15.67 -17.26 28.84
CA ALA A 140 16.15 -16.13 28.05
C ALA A 140 15.46 -16.04 26.68
N GLY A 141 15.60 -14.90 26.01
CA GLY A 141 15.19 -14.72 24.62
C GLY A 141 16.14 -15.37 23.63
N PHE A 142 16.47 -14.69 22.52
CA PHE A 142 17.52 -15.15 21.61
C PHE A 142 18.91 -14.96 22.19
N GLU A 143 19.78 -15.93 22.01
CA GLU A 143 21.19 -15.81 22.35
C GLU A 143 21.85 -14.70 21.53
N GLY A 144 22.60 -13.80 22.19
CA GLY A 144 23.22 -12.64 21.53
C GLY A 144 22.30 -11.45 21.20
N ASN A 145 21.02 -11.55 21.50
CA ASN A 145 20.10 -10.41 21.37
C ASN A 145 20.28 -9.44 22.55
N ALA A 146 20.45 -8.15 22.27
CA ALA A 146 20.74 -7.14 23.30
C ALA A 146 19.74 -7.13 24.46
N PHE A 147 18.43 -7.19 24.18
CA PHE A 147 17.39 -7.23 25.23
C PHE A 147 17.39 -8.53 26.03
N SER A 148 17.69 -9.66 25.38
CA SER A 148 17.82 -10.97 26.05
C SER A 148 19.02 -11.00 26.96
N GLU A 149 20.17 -10.53 26.48
CA GLU A 149 21.42 -10.53 27.25
C GLU A 149 21.37 -9.53 28.42
N GLU A 150 20.78 -8.35 28.25
CA GLU A 150 20.57 -7.39 29.34
C GLU A 150 19.78 -8.04 30.49
N ARG A 151 18.67 -8.70 30.19
CA ARG A 151 17.83 -9.39 31.19
C ARG A 151 18.57 -10.56 31.83
N HIS A 152 19.40 -11.28 31.08
CA HIS A 152 20.23 -12.36 31.58
C HIS A 152 21.32 -11.84 32.53
N GLU A 153 21.97 -10.72 32.23
CA GLU A 153 22.94 -10.09 33.13
C GLU A 153 22.29 -9.58 34.42
N VAL A 154 21.06 -9.02 34.33
CA VAL A 154 20.28 -8.65 35.54
C VAL A 154 20.03 -9.88 36.43
N TYR A 155 19.63 -11.02 35.86
CA TYR A 155 19.43 -12.25 36.60
C TYR A 155 20.74 -12.70 37.30
N LYS A 156 21.88 -12.75 36.58
CA LYS A 156 23.19 -13.09 37.15
C LYS A 156 23.61 -12.14 38.28
N LYS A 157 23.40 -10.83 38.08
CA LYS A 157 23.68 -9.78 39.05
C LYS A 157 22.97 -10.03 40.37
N VAL A 158 21.65 -10.26 40.34
CA VAL A 158 20.84 -10.47 41.54
C VAL A 158 21.22 -11.78 42.25
N LEU A 159 21.51 -12.86 41.51
CA LEU A 159 22.01 -14.10 42.08
C LEU A 159 23.31 -13.86 42.84
N ALA A 160 24.29 -13.18 42.23
CA ALA A 160 25.58 -12.88 42.84
C ALA A 160 25.44 -12.04 44.11
N GLU A 161 24.58 -11.01 44.09
CA GLU A 161 24.30 -10.18 45.27
C GLU A 161 23.70 -10.97 46.45
N GLN A 162 22.95 -12.04 46.16
CA GLN A 162 22.36 -12.92 47.18
C GLN A 162 23.23 -14.12 47.52
N GLY A 163 24.44 -14.22 46.95
CA GLY A 163 25.36 -15.36 47.18
C GLY A 163 24.85 -16.69 46.62
N ILE A 164 23.91 -16.64 45.64
CA ILE A 164 23.35 -17.82 44.97
C ILE A 164 24.27 -18.18 43.78
N PRO A 165 24.75 -19.42 43.67
CA PRO A 165 25.60 -19.82 42.53
C PRO A 165 24.85 -19.74 41.21
N TYR A 166 25.50 -19.18 40.19
CA TYR A 166 24.99 -19.24 38.83
C TYR A 166 25.24 -20.64 38.24
N GLU A 167 24.17 -21.36 37.91
CA GLU A 167 24.21 -22.68 37.30
C GLU A 167 23.73 -22.60 35.85
N LYS A 168 24.59 -22.93 34.87
CA LYS A 168 24.27 -22.85 33.44
C LYS A 168 23.08 -23.76 33.07
N GLU A 169 22.90 -24.86 33.77
CA GLU A 169 21.85 -25.86 33.59
C GLU A 169 20.45 -25.31 33.93
N ARG A 170 20.38 -24.24 34.71
CA ARG A 170 19.15 -23.52 35.08
C ARG A 170 18.77 -22.45 34.09
N VAL A 171 19.54 -22.29 33.00
CA VAL A 171 19.28 -21.28 31.97
C VAL A 171 18.98 -21.95 30.63
N GLY A 172 17.95 -21.49 29.95
CA GLY A 172 17.59 -21.93 28.59
C GLY A 172 17.14 -20.77 27.73
N TYR A 173 17.32 -20.89 26.41
CA TYR A 173 16.93 -19.88 25.45
C TYR A 173 15.61 -20.28 24.77
N GLY A 174 14.54 -19.55 25.09
CA GLY A 174 13.17 -19.76 24.57
C GLY A 174 12.85 -18.86 23.38
N ASN A 175 13.82 -18.08 22.90
CA ASN A 175 13.75 -17.27 21.68
C ASN A 175 12.52 -16.34 21.61
N PHE A 176 11.96 -15.93 22.74
CA PHE A 176 10.74 -15.13 22.91
C PHE A 176 9.44 -15.79 22.40
N TRP A 177 9.46 -17.08 22.01
CA TRP A 177 8.33 -17.81 21.44
C TRP A 177 7.88 -18.99 22.28
N GLU A 178 6.59 -19.37 22.15
CA GLU A 178 6.00 -20.48 22.89
C GLU A 178 6.73 -21.81 22.63
N TYR A 179 6.93 -22.19 21.36
CA TYR A 179 7.49 -23.50 21.02
C TYR A 179 8.93 -23.72 21.53
N PRO A 180 9.91 -22.82 21.33
CA PRO A 180 11.24 -22.95 21.93
C PRO A 180 11.20 -22.94 23.46
N ALA A 181 10.33 -22.13 24.09
CA ALA A 181 10.19 -22.12 25.55
C ALA A 181 9.70 -23.49 26.07
N ARG A 182 8.76 -24.14 25.37
CA ARG A 182 8.34 -25.51 25.71
C ARG A 182 9.50 -26.51 25.66
N GLN A 183 10.39 -26.42 24.66
CA GLN A 183 11.58 -27.26 24.57
C GLN A 183 12.55 -27.01 25.73
N VAL A 184 12.67 -25.79 26.21
CA VAL A 184 13.45 -25.47 27.43
C VAL A 184 12.79 -26.11 28.66
N MET A 185 11.47 -25.98 28.79
CA MET A 185 10.71 -26.57 29.90
C MET A 185 10.80 -28.09 29.92
N GLU A 186 10.80 -28.78 28.79
CA GLU A 186 11.02 -30.22 28.69
C GLU A 186 12.39 -30.62 29.31
N LYS A 187 13.42 -29.81 29.11
CA LYS A 187 14.75 -30.04 29.73
C LYS A 187 14.74 -29.75 31.22
N PHE A 188 14.02 -28.71 31.67
CA PHE A 188 13.94 -28.36 33.09
C PHE A 188 13.14 -29.38 33.90
N LEU A 189 12.09 -29.97 33.26
CA LEU A 189 11.19 -30.95 33.88
C LEU A 189 11.50 -32.41 33.49
N ALA A 190 12.71 -32.68 32.97
CA ALA A 190 13.14 -34.04 32.62
C ALA A 190 13.26 -34.92 33.85
N ASP A 191 13.04 -36.23 33.68
CA ASP A 191 13.13 -37.20 34.77
C ASP A 191 14.49 -37.14 35.50
N GLY A 192 14.42 -37.10 36.82
CA GLY A 192 15.61 -36.99 37.67
C GLY A 192 16.15 -35.57 37.87
N LYS A 193 15.54 -34.57 37.27
CA LYS A 193 15.83 -33.15 37.57
C LYS A 193 15.04 -32.69 38.79
N GLU A 194 15.66 -31.82 39.57
CA GLU A 194 15.02 -31.16 40.68
C GLU A 194 14.05 -30.08 40.17
N LEU A 195 12.81 -30.07 40.72
CA LEU A 195 11.83 -29.05 40.39
C LEU A 195 12.34 -27.67 40.84
N PRO A 196 12.35 -26.63 39.98
CA PRO A 196 12.73 -25.28 40.39
C PRO A 196 11.66 -24.69 41.31
N GLU A 197 12.05 -23.84 42.25
CA GLU A 197 11.14 -23.07 43.10
C GLU A 197 10.46 -21.95 42.30
N ALA A 198 11.17 -21.41 41.30
CA ALA A 198 10.62 -20.40 40.39
C ALA A 198 11.23 -20.50 38.99
N ILE A 199 10.50 -19.98 38.01
CA ILE A 199 10.93 -19.78 36.63
C ILE A 199 10.71 -18.31 36.27
N ILE A 200 11.78 -17.60 35.96
CA ILE A 200 11.75 -16.22 35.46
C ILE A 200 11.90 -16.27 33.94
N CYS A 201 10.94 -15.70 33.21
CA CYS A 201 10.96 -15.66 31.76
C CYS A 201 11.23 -14.24 31.26
N CYS A 202 11.99 -14.11 30.18
CA CYS A 202 12.25 -12.81 29.55
C CYS A 202 11.00 -12.16 28.95
N ASN A 203 9.92 -12.92 28.69
CA ASN A 203 8.64 -12.33 28.27
C ASN A 203 7.44 -13.18 28.73
N ASP A 204 6.24 -12.62 28.55
CA ASP A 204 4.98 -13.25 28.97
C ASP A 204 4.61 -14.46 28.12
N VAL A 205 4.92 -14.46 26.82
CA VAL A 205 4.65 -15.61 25.93
C VAL A 205 5.36 -16.86 26.45
N MET A 206 6.63 -16.72 26.83
CA MET A 206 7.41 -17.84 27.40
C MET A 206 6.92 -18.21 28.79
N ALA A 207 6.48 -17.22 29.59
CA ALA A 207 5.91 -17.48 30.92
C ALA A 207 4.59 -18.26 30.86
N MET A 208 3.70 -17.92 29.93
CA MET A 208 2.47 -18.68 29.68
C MET A 208 2.77 -20.10 29.20
N ALA A 209 3.77 -20.27 28.32
CA ALA A 209 4.23 -21.60 27.89
C ALA A 209 4.77 -22.43 29.07
N ALA A 210 5.53 -21.79 29.97
CA ALA A 210 6.04 -22.44 31.17
C ALA A 210 4.90 -22.89 32.09
N CYS A 211 3.91 -22.03 32.37
CA CYS A 211 2.70 -22.38 33.14
C CYS A 211 1.96 -23.58 32.54
N LYS A 212 1.79 -23.60 31.23
CA LYS A 212 1.14 -24.70 30.51
C LYS A 212 1.90 -26.02 30.64
N CYS A 213 3.23 -26.00 30.48
CA CYS A 213 4.08 -27.18 30.64
C CYS A 213 4.05 -27.72 32.08
N LEU A 214 4.04 -26.84 33.09
CA LEU A 214 3.90 -27.23 34.49
C LEU A 214 2.56 -27.92 34.71
N ALA A 215 1.46 -27.34 34.26
CA ALA A 215 0.12 -27.92 34.39
C ALA A 215 -0.01 -29.28 33.68
N GLU A 216 0.58 -29.46 32.50
CA GLU A 216 0.63 -30.73 31.76
C GLU A 216 1.38 -31.83 32.52
N LYS A 217 2.32 -31.45 33.39
CA LYS A 217 3.06 -32.36 34.30
C LYS A 217 2.42 -32.52 35.69
N GLY A 218 1.29 -31.85 35.94
CA GLY A 218 0.56 -31.93 37.20
C GLY A 218 1.02 -30.96 38.27
N TYR A 219 1.88 -30.00 37.94
CA TYR A 219 2.35 -28.97 38.87
C TYR A 219 1.48 -27.73 38.84
N SER A 220 1.26 -27.13 39.98
CA SER A 220 0.45 -25.91 40.17
C SER A 220 1.33 -24.66 40.24
N VAL A 221 0.87 -23.60 39.55
CA VAL A 221 1.43 -22.25 39.67
C VAL A 221 0.44 -21.42 40.48
N PRO A 222 0.82 -20.78 41.58
CA PRO A 222 2.17 -20.63 42.12
C PRO A 222 2.56 -21.68 43.18
N ASP A 223 1.67 -22.63 43.55
CA ASP A 223 1.80 -23.43 44.77
C ASP A 223 3.02 -24.35 44.74
N ASP A 224 3.36 -24.94 43.59
CA ASP A 224 4.55 -25.78 43.41
C ASP A 224 5.73 -24.99 42.79
N VAL A 225 5.48 -24.11 41.85
CA VAL A 225 6.47 -23.32 41.12
C VAL A 225 5.95 -21.91 40.86
N ILE A 226 6.72 -20.91 41.25
CA ILE A 226 6.43 -19.51 40.89
C ILE A 226 6.86 -19.25 39.44
N VAL A 227 6.05 -18.48 38.69
CA VAL A 227 6.39 -18.06 37.32
C VAL A 227 6.23 -16.55 37.18
N SER A 228 7.21 -15.91 36.54
CA SER A 228 7.10 -14.50 36.16
C SER A 228 7.43 -14.29 34.69
N GLY A 229 6.78 -13.31 34.08
CA GLY A 229 7.00 -12.86 32.71
C GLY A 229 7.52 -11.44 32.64
N PHE A 230 7.41 -10.84 31.46
CA PHE A 230 7.73 -9.45 31.14
C PHE A 230 6.98 -9.05 29.86
N ASP A 231 6.70 -7.79 29.66
CA ASP A 231 6.03 -7.08 28.58
C ASP A 231 4.57 -6.65 28.92
N GLY A 232 3.84 -7.40 29.76
CA GLY A 232 2.46 -7.10 30.16
C GLY A 232 1.49 -7.18 28.99
N ILE A 233 1.62 -8.21 28.14
CA ILE A 233 0.80 -8.39 26.95
C ILE A 233 -0.68 -8.59 27.28
N GLU A 234 -1.58 -8.29 26.34
CA GLU A 234 -3.02 -8.37 26.59
C GLU A 234 -3.49 -9.79 26.91
N ASP A 235 -2.87 -10.80 26.31
CA ASP A 235 -3.20 -12.21 26.52
C ASP A 235 -3.02 -12.64 27.98
N GLU A 236 -2.16 -11.96 28.75
CA GLU A 236 -1.99 -12.19 30.19
C GLU A 236 -3.30 -12.01 30.96
N LYS A 237 -4.18 -11.12 30.53
CA LYS A 237 -5.49 -10.89 31.16
C LYS A 237 -6.40 -12.12 31.14
N TYR A 238 -6.22 -12.98 30.16
CA TYR A 238 -6.99 -14.20 29.95
C TYR A 238 -6.29 -15.47 30.44
N HIS A 239 -5.05 -15.32 30.93
CA HIS A 239 -4.26 -16.44 31.46
C HIS A 239 -4.59 -16.74 32.92
N SER A 240 -4.67 -18.02 33.29
CA SER A 240 -4.84 -18.46 34.67
C SER A 240 -3.71 -19.41 35.06
N PRO A 241 -2.92 -19.08 36.09
CA PRO A 241 -2.96 -17.87 36.93
C PRO A 241 -2.47 -16.62 36.16
N ARG A 242 -3.00 -15.44 36.51
CA ARG A 242 -2.53 -14.16 35.94
C ARG A 242 -1.07 -13.93 36.26
N LEU A 243 -0.30 -13.50 35.29
CA LEU A 243 1.15 -13.39 35.41
C LEU A 243 1.60 -12.20 36.26
N THR A 244 2.61 -12.40 37.07
CA THR A 244 3.48 -11.34 37.58
C THR A 244 4.41 -10.93 36.46
N THR A 245 4.32 -9.67 36.05
CA THR A 245 4.98 -9.14 34.85
C THR A 245 5.36 -7.68 35.02
N CYS A 246 6.02 -7.07 34.04
CA CYS A 246 6.12 -5.62 33.90
C CYS A 246 5.33 -5.17 32.68
N ARG A 247 4.71 -4.01 32.81
CA ARG A 247 3.92 -3.39 31.76
C ARG A 247 4.49 -2.01 31.40
N SER A 248 4.53 -1.68 30.13
CA SER A 248 4.85 -0.32 29.71
C SER A 248 3.74 0.65 30.14
N SER A 249 4.13 1.86 30.50
CA SER A 249 3.15 2.92 30.75
C SER A 249 2.88 3.68 29.46
N GLU A 250 2.03 3.10 28.58
CA GLU A 250 1.67 3.67 27.27
C GLU A 250 1.00 5.03 27.42
N GLU A 251 0.21 5.24 28.50
CA GLU A 251 -0.39 6.54 28.82
C GLU A 251 0.67 7.60 29.14
N ASN A 252 1.68 7.24 29.93
CA ASN A 252 2.80 8.13 30.24
C ASN A 252 3.62 8.44 28.99
N PHE A 253 3.84 7.44 28.13
CA PHE A 253 4.48 7.62 26.83
C PHE A 253 3.72 8.65 25.99
N ALA A 254 2.42 8.44 25.75
CA ALA A 254 1.60 9.30 24.91
C ALA A 254 1.57 10.75 25.41
N ARG A 255 1.36 10.92 26.72
CA ARG A 255 1.36 12.23 27.36
C ARG A 255 2.71 12.92 27.23
N LYS A 256 3.83 12.24 27.49
CA LYS A 256 5.18 12.80 27.36
C LYS A 256 5.52 13.13 25.91
N ALA A 257 5.17 12.28 24.95
CA ALA A 257 5.47 12.48 23.54
C ALA A 257 4.79 13.77 23.02
N VAL A 258 3.50 13.95 23.30
CA VAL A 258 2.78 15.17 22.90
C VAL A 258 3.29 16.39 23.64
N ASP A 259 3.60 16.28 24.96
CA ASP A 259 4.18 17.38 25.76
C ASP A 259 5.52 17.89 25.20
N ILE A 260 6.40 16.96 24.82
CA ILE A 260 7.72 17.29 24.28
C ILE A 260 7.60 17.99 22.93
N ILE A 261 6.71 17.53 22.05
CA ILE A 261 6.46 18.21 20.77
C ILE A 261 5.94 19.63 21.03
N ASP A 262 4.95 19.79 21.91
CA ASP A 262 4.37 21.10 22.20
C ASP A 262 5.42 22.08 22.78
N ARG A 263 6.25 21.62 23.71
CA ARG A 263 7.36 22.41 24.26
C ARG A 263 8.40 22.79 23.22
N ALA A 264 8.77 21.84 22.34
CA ALA A 264 9.70 22.09 21.24
C ALA A 264 9.15 23.17 20.28
N LEU A 265 7.87 23.11 19.94
CA LEU A 265 7.19 24.12 19.11
C LEU A 265 7.09 25.49 19.76
N ASN A 266 7.07 25.55 21.09
CA ASN A 266 7.11 26.79 21.85
C ASN A 266 8.53 27.34 22.06
N GLY A 267 9.56 26.71 21.47
CA GLY A 267 10.96 27.12 21.53
C GLY A 267 11.66 26.77 22.85
N GLU A 268 11.06 25.90 23.66
CA GLU A 268 11.69 25.43 24.89
C GLU A 268 12.80 24.41 24.57
N LYS A 269 13.82 24.41 25.43
CA LYS A 269 14.86 23.38 25.35
C LYS A 269 14.29 22.05 25.82
N VAL A 270 14.21 21.09 24.91
CA VAL A 270 13.78 19.72 25.20
C VAL A 270 14.98 18.76 25.28
N PRO A 271 14.91 17.67 26.06
CA PRO A 271 15.98 16.67 26.14
C PRO A 271 16.09 15.91 24.82
N THR A 272 17.30 15.50 24.46
CA THR A 272 17.55 14.66 23.28
C THR A 272 17.26 13.19 23.52
N GLU A 273 17.21 12.77 24.79
CA GLU A 273 16.85 11.40 25.18
C GLU A 273 15.85 11.46 26.35
N VAL A 274 14.81 10.63 26.27
CA VAL A 274 13.70 10.56 27.23
C VAL A 274 13.42 9.10 27.56
N HIS A 275 13.37 8.79 28.85
CA HIS A 275 13.11 7.45 29.34
C HIS A 275 11.67 7.29 29.83
N ILE A 276 11.05 6.18 29.46
CA ILE A 276 9.71 5.77 29.89
C ILE A 276 9.89 4.53 30.79
N SER A 277 9.43 4.65 32.03
CA SER A 277 9.51 3.54 32.99
C SER A 277 8.41 2.51 32.74
N PHE A 278 8.75 1.26 33.04
CA PHE A 278 7.78 0.18 33.19
C PHE A 278 7.24 0.14 34.62
N GLU A 279 6.05 -0.41 34.76
CA GLU A 279 5.42 -0.69 36.06
C GLU A 279 5.39 -2.19 36.30
N MET A 280 5.89 -2.62 37.47
CA MET A 280 5.80 -4.01 37.88
C MET A 280 4.36 -4.32 38.34
N VAL A 281 3.77 -5.35 37.77
CA VAL A 281 2.44 -5.84 38.08
C VAL A 281 2.58 -7.17 38.83
N VAL A 282 2.51 -7.12 40.13
CA VAL A 282 2.50 -8.32 40.99
C VAL A 282 1.12 -8.98 40.91
N SER A 283 1.06 -10.28 40.63
CA SER A 283 -0.20 -10.98 40.39
C SER A 283 -0.24 -12.40 40.98
N GLN A 284 -1.04 -13.29 40.36
CA GLN A 284 -1.33 -14.62 40.89
C GLN A 284 -0.17 -15.60 40.74
N SER A 285 0.60 -15.51 39.64
CA SER A 285 1.64 -16.49 39.31
C SER A 285 2.85 -16.47 40.23
N CYS A 286 3.01 -15.42 41.05
CA CYS A 286 3.98 -15.41 42.15
C CYS A 286 3.35 -15.70 43.54
N GLY A 287 2.01 -15.83 43.61
CA GLY A 287 1.31 -16.10 44.86
C GLY A 287 1.01 -14.89 45.74
N CYS A 288 1.47 -13.68 45.38
CA CYS A 288 1.24 -12.47 46.18
C CYS A 288 -0.21 -11.98 46.11
N LYS A 289 -0.93 -12.30 45.03
CA LYS A 289 -2.38 -12.06 44.93
C LYS A 289 -3.15 -13.38 44.92
N LYS A 290 -4.21 -13.44 45.69
CA LYS A 290 -5.08 -14.63 45.70
C LYS A 290 -5.74 -14.83 44.34
N LYS A 291 -5.91 -16.09 43.93
CA LYS A 291 -6.77 -16.43 42.78
C LYS A 291 -8.14 -15.81 42.99
N GLN A 292 -8.49 -14.77 42.26
CA GLN A 292 -9.87 -14.40 42.06
C GLN A 292 -10.46 -15.46 41.13
N THR A 293 -11.49 -16.14 41.58
CA THR A 293 -12.35 -16.93 40.70
C THR A 293 -13.14 -15.93 39.85
N GLU A 294 -12.53 -15.42 38.79
CA GLU A 294 -13.28 -14.76 37.74
C GLU A 294 -14.25 -15.79 37.18
N ASP A 295 -15.50 -15.38 37.00
CA ASP A 295 -16.52 -16.27 36.46
C ASP A 295 -16.07 -16.71 35.05
N GLY A 296 -15.62 -17.94 34.92
CA GLY A 296 -15.12 -18.49 33.67
C GLY A 296 -16.16 -18.38 32.53
N SER A 297 -17.46 -18.23 32.87
CA SER A 297 -18.52 -18.04 31.89
C SER A 297 -18.40 -16.67 31.18
N VAL A 298 -18.02 -15.61 31.89
CA VAL A 298 -17.83 -14.27 31.32
C VAL A 298 -16.64 -14.29 30.36
N MET A 299 -15.52 -14.91 30.75
CA MET A 299 -14.34 -15.05 29.94
C MET A 299 -14.61 -15.89 28.67
N ILE A 300 -15.31 -17.01 28.81
CA ILE A 300 -15.68 -17.86 27.66
C ILE A 300 -16.61 -17.09 26.71
N ASN A 301 -17.59 -16.34 27.22
CA ASN A 301 -18.49 -15.54 26.40
C ASN A 301 -17.74 -14.41 25.65
N ASP A 302 -16.79 -13.75 26.30
CA ASP A 302 -15.96 -12.72 25.63
C ASP A 302 -15.11 -13.33 24.50
N LEU A 303 -14.40 -14.44 24.78
CA LEU A 303 -13.64 -15.17 23.77
C LEU A 303 -14.52 -15.68 22.63
N HIS A 304 -15.71 -16.20 22.93
CA HIS A 304 -16.66 -16.65 21.90
C HIS A 304 -17.17 -15.48 21.04
N THR A 305 -17.46 -14.34 21.64
CA THR A 305 -17.86 -13.12 20.93
C THR A 305 -16.76 -12.63 20.01
N ARG A 306 -15.52 -12.59 20.50
CA ARG A 306 -14.33 -12.22 19.70
C ARG A 306 -14.13 -13.20 18.55
N LEU A 307 -14.16 -14.51 18.80
CA LEU A 307 -13.99 -15.54 17.77
C LEU A 307 -15.05 -15.43 16.67
N ASN A 308 -16.33 -15.29 17.05
CA ASN A 308 -17.42 -15.09 16.10
C ASN A 308 -17.23 -13.81 15.29
N GLY A 309 -16.78 -12.73 15.93
CA GLY A 309 -16.42 -11.49 15.27
C GLY A 309 -15.30 -11.70 14.24
N TYR A 310 -14.24 -12.45 14.58
CA TYR A 310 -13.16 -12.77 13.64
C TYR A 310 -13.65 -13.61 12.45
N MET A 311 -14.44 -14.64 12.71
CA MET A 311 -15.00 -15.50 11.64
C MET A 311 -15.91 -14.72 10.69
N GLN A 312 -16.81 -13.91 11.21
CA GLN A 312 -17.71 -13.07 10.40
C GLN A 312 -16.92 -12.06 9.56
N ARG A 313 -15.92 -11.42 10.16
CA ARG A 313 -15.03 -10.47 9.46
C ARG A 313 -14.25 -11.16 8.34
N SER A 314 -13.66 -12.33 8.60
CA SER A 314 -12.93 -13.11 7.60
C SER A 314 -13.83 -13.48 6.41
N TYR A 315 -15.06 -13.87 6.66
CA TYR A 315 -16.04 -14.16 5.61
C TYR A 315 -16.39 -12.92 4.78
N ASN A 316 -16.68 -11.80 5.45
CA ASN A 316 -17.01 -10.55 4.76
C ASN A 316 -15.85 -10.06 3.87
N MET A 317 -14.63 -10.20 4.35
CA MET A 317 -13.43 -9.78 3.61
C MET A 317 -13.14 -10.66 2.40
N THR A 318 -13.34 -11.98 2.52
CA THR A 318 -13.23 -12.88 1.37
C THR A 318 -14.28 -12.52 0.30
N SER A 319 -15.50 -12.19 0.73
CA SER A 319 -16.55 -11.72 -0.16
C SER A 319 -16.18 -10.41 -0.85
N LEU A 320 -15.63 -9.43 -0.11
CA LEU A 320 -15.19 -8.13 -0.63
C LEU A 320 -14.08 -8.30 -1.68
N SER A 321 -13.04 -9.06 -1.34
CA SER A 321 -11.91 -9.34 -2.25
C SER A 321 -12.40 -10.01 -3.54
N THR A 322 -13.33 -10.99 -3.41
CA THR A 322 -13.90 -11.69 -4.57
C THR A 322 -14.71 -10.75 -5.46
N ILE A 323 -15.53 -9.87 -4.86
CA ILE A 323 -16.32 -8.88 -5.60
C ILE A 323 -15.39 -7.94 -6.38
N ILE A 324 -14.42 -7.34 -5.70
CA ILE A 324 -13.50 -6.37 -6.33
C ILE A 324 -12.67 -7.02 -7.43
N SER A 325 -12.15 -8.23 -7.19
CA SER A 325 -11.28 -8.93 -8.17
C SER A 325 -11.98 -9.36 -9.44
N ASN A 326 -13.30 -9.54 -9.40
CA ASN A 326 -14.09 -9.96 -10.57
C ASN A 326 -14.61 -8.78 -11.40
N GLU A 327 -14.54 -7.55 -10.86
CA GLU A 327 -15.00 -6.37 -11.58
C GLU A 327 -13.98 -5.88 -12.60
N LYS A 328 -14.45 -5.57 -13.80
CA LYS A 328 -13.64 -5.04 -14.90
C LYS A 328 -13.66 -3.52 -14.98
N ASN A 329 -14.59 -2.89 -14.27
CA ASN A 329 -14.82 -1.45 -14.28
C ASN A 329 -14.90 -0.93 -12.85
N ILE A 330 -14.17 0.14 -12.58
CA ILE A 330 -14.21 0.86 -11.30
C ILE A 330 -15.64 1.25 -10.90
N GLU A 331 -16.45 1.72 -11.85
CA GLU A 331 -17.83 2.13 -11.56
C GLU A 331 -18.68 1.04 -10.93
N ASN A 332 -18.37 -0.21 -11.19
CA ASN A 332 -19.06 -1.34 -10.57
C ASN A 332 -18.52 -1.64 -9.18
N ILE A 333 -17.22 -1.44 -8.96
CA ILE A 333 -16.58 -1.72 -7.67
C ILE A 333 -17.26 -0.94 -6.55
N TYR A 334 -17.46 0.37 -6.71
CA TYR A 334 -18.05 1.16 -5.63
C TYR A 334 -19.56 0.96 -5.46
N LYS A 335 -20.32 0.54 -6.46
CA LYS A 335 -21.74 0.17 -6.30
C LYS A 335 -21.94 -0.97 -5.30
N HIS A 336 -20.99 -1.91 -5.26
CA HIS A 336 -21.01 -3.03 -4.32
C HIS A 336 -20.49 -2.67 -2.93
N LEU A 337 -19.73 -1.57 -2.81
CA LEU A 337 -19.04 -1.19 -1.58
C LEU A 337 -19.81 -0.18 -0.73
N VAL A 338 -20.63 0.64 -1.34
CA VAL A 338 -21.28 1.83 -0.75
C VAL A 338 -22.01 1.57 0.57
N HIS A 339 -22.51 0.36 0.79
CA HIS A 339 -23.26 -0.03 2.00
C HIS A 339 -22.48 -0.99 2.91
N LYS A 340 -21.19 -1.17 2.70
CA LYS A 340 -20.37 -2.06 3.53
C LYS A 340 -19.85 -1.32 4.76
N GLU A 341 -20.06 -1.90 5.94
CA GLU A 341 -19.56 -1.34 7.21
C GLU A 341 -18.03 -1.20 7.23
N GLU A 342 -17.33 -2.04 6.47
CA GLU A 342 -15.88 -2.10 6.44
C GLU A 342 -15.20 -0.84 5.87
N ILE A 343 -15.96 -0.02 5.12
CA ILE A 343 -15.43 1.18 4.45
C ILE A 343 -16.15 2.48 4.87
N MET A 344 -16.87 2.46 5.98
CA MET A 344 -17.51 3.67 6.50
C MET A 344 -16.48 4.75 6.82
N ASP A 345 -16.85 6.00 6.54
CA ASP A 345 -16.01 7.19 6.70
C ASP A 345 -14.59 7.06 6.12
N THR A 346 -14.50 6.25 5.03
CA THR A 346 -13.28 5.99 4.29
C THR A 346 -13.33 6.66 2.94
N TYR A 347 -12.30 7.43 2.62
CA TYR A 347 -12.06 8.03 1.31
C TYR A 347 -11.10 7.12 0.55
N CYS A 348 -11.46 6.73 -0.67
CA CYS A 348 -10.58 6.00 -1.58
C CYS A 348 -10.08 6.95 -2.66
N CYS A 349 -8.79 7.27 -2.61
CA CYS A 349 -8.13 8.23 -3.47
C CYS A 349 -7.09 7.53 -4.35
N LEU A 350 -7.22 7.65 -5.66
CA LEU A 350 -6.32 7.03 -6.63
C LEU A 350 -5.49 8.08 -7.38
N ASN A 351 -4.31 7.68 -7.81
CA ASN A 351 -3.53 8.40 -8.81
C ASN A 351 -4.33 8.52 -10.12
N THR A 352 -4.18 9.62 -10.83
CA THR A 352 -4.89 9.82 -12.12
C THR A 352 -4.52 8.79 -13.19
N ASP A 353 -3.35 8.16 -13.07
CA ASP A 353 -2.83 7.12 -13.95
C ASP A 353 -2.95 5.68 -13.38
N ALA A 354 -3.55 5.52 -12.19
CA ALA A 354 -3.58 4.24 -11.47
C ALA A 354 -4.11 3.07 -12.31
N LEU A 355 -5.05 3.34 -13.21
CA LEU A 355 -5.73 2.32 -14.01
C LEU A 355 -5.29 2.29 -15.47
N GLN A 356 -4.44 3.24 -15.86
CA GLN A 356 -3.91 3.26 -17.20
C GLN A 356 -2.82 2.19 -17.35
N PRO A 357 -2.83 1.40 -18.44
CA PRO A 357 -1.72 0.53 -18.75
C PRO A 357 -0.50 1.40 -19.02
N ARG A 358 0.56 1.21 -18.25
CA ARG A 358 1.84 1.87 -18.54
C ARG A 358 2.46 1.19 -19.77
N SER A 359 2.73 1.97 -20.81
CA SER A 359 3.46 1.51 -21.99
C SER A 359 4.94 1.41 -21.64
N GLY A 360 5.48 0.19 -21.60
CA GLY A 360 6.92 -0.08 -21.41
C GLY A 360 7.33 -0.28 -19.94
N VAL A 361 8.53 -0.79 -19.76
CA VAL A 361 9.22 -0.79 -18.46
C VAL A 361 9.43 0.67 -18.10
N MET A 362 8.59 1.22 -17.27
CA MET A 362 8.81 2.55 -16.75
C MET A 362 10.01 2.51 -15.80
N GLU A 363 11.11 3.08 -16.25
CA GLU A 363 11.99 3.77 -15.32
C GLU A 363 11.12 4.77 -14.56
N ARG A 364 11.16 4.70 -13.21
CA ARG A 364 10.48 5.66 -12.34
C ARG A 364 11.14 7.03 -12.56
N ASP A 365 10.65 7.82 -13.50
CA ASP A 365 11.09 9.20 -13.71
C ASP A 365 10.50 10.19 -12.70
N SER A 366 9.55 9.77 -11.86
CA SER A 366 9.06 10.61 -10.77
C SER A 366 9.62 10.10 -9.43
N GLU A 367 10.40 10.94 -8.75
CA GLU A 367 10.83 10.75 -7.36
C GLU A 367 9.65 10.56 -6.37
N PHE A 368 8.41 10.75 -6.83
CA PHE A 368 7.23 10.77 -5.98
C PHE A 368 6.17 9.77 -6.46
N PRO A 369 5.64 8.89 -5.56
CA PRO A 369 4.73 7.82 -5.92
C PRO A 369 3.28 8.27 -6.19
N PHE A 370 2.90 9.49 -5.78
CA PHE A 370 1.56 10.04 -5.93
C PHE A 370 1.54 11.17 -6.95
N THR A 371 0.45 11.26 -7.72
CA THR A 371 0.21 12.37 -8.64
C THR A 371 -0.25 13.62 -7.87
N ASP A 372 0.05 14.82 -8.40
CA ASP A 372 -0.40 16.08 -7.77
C ASP A 372 -1.92 16.23 -7.85
N GLU A 373 -2.52 15.82 -8.96
CA GLU A 373 -3.95 15.67 -9.13
C GLU A 373 -4.35 14.21 -8.86
N MET A 374 -5.34 14.01 -8.01
CA MET A 374 -5.84 12.71 -7.57
C MET A 374 -7.32 12.56 -7.94
N LEU A 375 -7.78 11.30 -7.92
CA LEU A 375 -9.18 10.95 -8.12
C LEU A 375 -9.73 10.34 -6.83
N MET A 376 -10.68 11.00 -6.18
CA MET A 376 -11.50 10.31 -5.19
C MET A 376 -12.57 9.52 -5.92
N ILE A 377 -12.53 8.20 -5.78
CA ILE A 377 -13.45 7.29 -6.49
C ILE A 377 -14.68 6.96 -5.67
N PHE A 378 -14.60 7.03 -4.35
CA PHE A 378 -15.74 6.95 -3.45
C PHE A 378 -15.40 7.49 -2.06
N LYS A 379 -16.46 7.84 -1.31
CA LYS A 379 -16.45 8.01 0.14
C LYS A 379 -17.56 7.15 0.74
N GLY A 380 -17.19 6.20 1.61
CA GLY A 380 -18.15 5.43 2.41
C GLY A 380 -18.88 6.33 3.40
N SER A 381 -20.19 6.18 3.54
CA SER A 381 -21.00 6.88 4.56
C SER A 381 -22.35 6.19 4.71
N TYR A 382 -22.88 6.13 5.94
CA TYR A 382 -24.24 5.62 6.18
C TYR A 382 -25.33 6.51 5.58
N GLU A 383 -25.15 7.84 5.64
CA GLU A 383 -26.19 8.78 5.25
C GLU A 383 -26.10 9.20 3.78
N LYS A 384 -24.92 9.56 3.32
CA LYS A 384 -24.68 10.09 1.97
C LYS A 384 -23.34 9.60 1.42
N PRO A 385 -23.28 8.37 0.91
CA PRO A 385 -22.09 7.91 0.23
C PRO A 385 -21.86 8.74 -1.03
N ILE A 386 -20.60 9.09 -1.32
CA ILE A 386 -20.22 9.74 -2.57
C ILE A 386 -19.70 8.66 -3.50
N THR A 387 -20.34 8.54 -4.66
CA THR A 387 -20.02 7.55 -5.70
C THR A 387 -19.58 8.21 -7.00
N GLU A 388 -19.56 9.54 -7.04
CA GLU A 388 -19.05 10.30 -8.17
C GLU A 388 -17.54 10.44 -8.08
N VAL A 389 -16.84 10.27 -9.20
CA VAL A 389 -15.40 10.49 -9.27
C VAL A 389 -15.11 11.98 -9.18
N ILE A 390 -14.42 12.40 -8.14
CA ILE A 390 -14.06 13.80 -7.90
C ILE A 390 -12.55 13.97 -8.09
N ARG A 391 -12.15 14.86 -9.00
CA ARG A 391 -10.74 15.31 -9.12
C ARG A 391 -10.44 16.35 -8.06
N PHE A 392 -9.27 16.21 -7.43
CA PHE A 392 -8.83 17.14 -6.39
C PHE A 392 -7.30 17.22 -6.37
N ASN A 393 -6.77 18.29 -5.76
CA ASN A 393 -5.34 18.41 -5.54
C ASN A 393 -4.94 17.57 -4.32
N ARG A 394 -3.87 16.78 -4.41
CA ARG A 394 -3.37 15.90 -3.33
C ARG A 394 -3.14 16.67 -2.00
N LYS A 395 -2.74 17.94 -2.05
CA LYS A 395 -2.58 18.81 -0.86
C LYS A 395 -3.88 19.01 -0.07
N ASP A 396 -5.02 18.78 -0.70
CA ASP A 396 -6.32 18.83 -0.03
C ASP A 396 -6.63 17.54 0.73
N ILE A 397 -5.79 16.52 0.62
CA ILE A 397 -5.90 15.19 1.26
C ILE A 397 -7.12 14.41 0.76
N ALA A 398 -8.31 14.97 0.86
CA ALA A 398 -9.53 14.42 0.28
C ALA A 398 -10.59 15.51 0.15
N PRO A 399 -11.49 15.42 -0.85
CA PRO A 399 -12.61 16.37 -1.01
C PRO A 399 -13.50 16.39 0.22
N GLN A 400 -13.95 17.59 0.62
CA GLN A 400 -14.88 17.80 1.74
C GLN A 400 -14.33 17.35 3.13
N LEU A 401 -13.04 17.12 3.25
CA LEU A 401 -12.42 16.72 4.52
C LEU A 401 -12.61 17.80 5.61
N ASP A 402 -12.78 19.06 5.22
CA ASP A 402 -13.02 20.19 6.13
C ASP A 402 -14.22 19.98 7.07
N ASN A 403 -15.19 19.14 6.67
CA ASN A 403 -16.34 18.79 7.51
C ASN A 403 -15.92 18.01 8.78
N TYR A 404 -14.74 17.39 8.78
CA TYR A 404 -14.18 16.62 9.90
C TYR A 404 -13.18 17.42 10.76
N ILE A 405 -12.82 18.65 10.39
CA ILE A 405 -11.82 19.47 11.10
C ILE A 405 -12.25 19.76 12.55
N GLY A 406 -13.53 19.93 12.80
CA GLY A 406 -14.09 20.15 14.15
C GLY A 406 -14.12 18.90 15.03
N TRP A 407 -13.95 17.72 14.48
CA TRP A 407 -14.05 16.46 15.20
C TRP A 407 -12.69 16.12 15.84
N GLN A 408 -12.75 15.59 17.07
CA GLN A 408 -11.57 15.12 17.79
C GLN A 408 -11.13 13.72 17.32
N VAL A 409 -11.19 13.47 16.03
CA VAL A 409 -10.90 12.18 15.41
C VAL A 409 -9.57 12.24 14.68
N PRO A 410 -8.75 11.19 14.69
CA PRO A 410 -7.55 11.12 13.88
C PRO A 410 -7.90 10.94 12.40
N LEU A 411 -6.95 11.29 11.52
CA LEU A 411 -6.95 10.85 10.14
C LEU A 411 -5.98 9.68 10.01
N VAL A 412 -6.45 8.55 9.50
CA VAL A 412 -5.62 7.35 9.33
C VAL A 412 -5.43 7.07 7.86
N PHE A 413 -4.17 6.96 7.44
CA PHE A 413 -3.77 6.74 6.06
C PHE A 413 -3.15 5.36 5.88
N THR A 414 -3.50 4.70 4.78
CA THR A 414 -2.81 3.49 4.31
C THR A 414 -2.69 3.53 2.79
N SER A 415 -1.57 3.03 2.23
CA SER A 415 -1.37 2.96 0.79
C SER A 415 -2.31 1.94 0.14
N ILE A 416 -2.72 2.24 -1.09
CA ILE A 416 -3.29 1.26 -2.02
C ILE A 416 -2.20 0.99 -3.05
N HIS A 417 -1.72 -0.23 -3.09
CA HIS A 417 -0.66 -0.63 -4.00
C HIS A 417 -0.90 -2.02 -4.58
N TYR A 418 -0.32 -2.28 -5.72
CA TYR A 418 -0.22 -3.61 -6.30
C TYR A 418 1.26 -3.95 -6.45
N LEU A 419 1.75 -4.88 -5.62
CA LEU A 419 3.17 -5.14 -5.44
C LEU A 419 3.90 -3.83 -5.08
N ASP A 420 4.89 -3.43 -5.89
CA ASP A 420 5.67 -2.19 -5.74
C ASP A 420 5.08 -0.98 -6.47
N THR A 421 3.90 -1.11 -7.06
CA THR A 421 3.25 -0.01 -7.78
C THR A 421 2.24 0.69 -6.87
N CYS A 422 2.46 1.98 -6.61
CA CYS A 422 1.50 2.83 -5.89
C CYS A 422 0.30 3.15 -6.78
N LEU A 423 -0.89 2.82 -6.31
CA LEU A 423 -2.15 3.12 -6.99
C LEU A 423 -2.87 4.32 -6.35
N GLY A 424 -2.64 4.55 -5.06
CA GLY A 424 -3.29 5.60 -4.31
C GLY A 424 -3.26 5.34 -2.79
N TYR A 425 -4.26 5.85 -2.08
CA TYR A 425 -4.39 5.65 -0.62
C TYR A 425 -5.85 5.62 -0.17
N LEU A 426 -6.05 5.01 1.00
CA LEU A 426 -7.26 5.16 1.80
C LEU A 426 -6.99 6.19 2.90
N CYS A 427 -7.96 7.07 3.15
CA CYS A 427 -7.99 7.98 4.29
C CYS A 427 -9.26 7.72 5.09
N MET A 428 -9.12 7.38 6.37
CA MET A 428 -10.22 7.15 7.29
C MET A 428 -10.31 8.30 8.29
N ALA A 429 -11.53 8.80 8.52
CA ALA A 429 -11.81 9.93 9.39
C ALA A 429 -12.96 9.57 10.34
N MET A 430 -12.69 8.81 11.38
CA MET A 430 -13.67 8.35 12.35
C MET A 430 -13.06 8.28 13.77
N PRO A 431 -13.86 8.26 14.85
CA PRO A 431 -13.36 8.05 16.21
C PRO A 431 -12.50 6.80 16.31
N VAL A 432 -11.42 6.85 17.11
CA VAL A 432 -10.45 5.75 17.21
C VAL A 432 -11.11 4.44 17.56
N GLU A 433 -12.10 4.48 18.46
CA GLU A 433 -12.84 3.32 18.94
C GLU A 433 -13.69 2.65 17.85
N MET A 434 -13.99 3.39 16.77
CA MET A 434 -14.75 2.92 15.61
C MET A 434 -13.85 2.42 14.49
N ILE A 435 -12.54 2.70 14.56
CA ILE A 435 -11.59 2.24 13.55
C ILE A 435 -11.28 0.77 13.81
N HIS A 436 -11.70 -0.05 12.91
CA HIS A 436 -11.39 -1.48 12.92
C HIS A 436 -10.04 -1.72 12.22
N PHE A 437 -8.94 -1.39 12.90
CA PHE A 437 -7.59 -1.53 12.34
C PHE A 437 -7.29 -2.93 11.80
N GLU A 438 -7.87 -3.96 12.42
CA GLU A 438 -7.74 -5.34 11.97
C GLU A 438 -8.35 -5.61 10.58
N ARG A 439 -9.17 -4.69 10.05
CA ARG A 439 -9.77 -4.80 8.72
C ARG A 439 -8.97 -4.06 7.65
N ILE A 440 -8.19 -3.06 8.04
CA ILE A 440 -7.46 -2.19 7.10
C ILE A 440 -6.52 -2.96 6.18
N PRO A 441 -5.70 -3.92 6.67
CA PRO A 441 -4.83 -4.71 5.79
C PRO A 441 -5.60 -5.40 4.67
N GLN A 442 -6.70 -6.05 5.04
CA GLN A 442 -7.51 -6.81 4.10
C GLN A 442 -8.24 -5.90 3.10
N VAL A 443 -8.74 -4.74 3.56
CA VAL A 443 -9.38 -3.74 2.70
C VAL A 443 -8.38 -3.17 1.70
N SER A 444 -7.22 -2.71 2.17
CA SER A 444 -6.18 -2.14 1.30
C SER A 444 -5.64 -3.16 0.29
N GLU A 445 -5.44 -4.42 0.71
CA GLU A 445 -5.02 -5.51 -0.16
C GLU A 445 -6.10 -5.87 -1.18
N ALA A 446 -7.37 -5.95 -0.78
CA ALA A 446 -8.47 -6.21 -1.69
C ALA A 446 -8.58 -5.13 -2.78
N PHE A 447 -8.43 -3.85 -2.40
CA PHE A 447 -8.41 -2.75 -3.36
C PHE A 447 -7.15 -2.79 -4.25
N GLY A 448 -5.98 -3.02 -3.68
CA GLY A 448 -4.73 -3.13 -4.42
C GLY A 448 -4.80 -4.22 -5.49
N ASN A 449 -5.22 -5.42 -5.11
CA ASN A 449 -5.40 -6.55 -6.02
C ASN A 449 -6.51 -6.30 -7.05
N GLY A 450 -7.65 -5.74 -6.63
CA GLY A 450 -8.77 -5.45 -7.53
C GLY A 450 -8.40 -4.41 -8.58
N PHE A 451 -7.81 -3.29 -8.18
CA PHE A 451 -7.37 -2.27 -9.13
C PHE A 451 -6.19 -2.73 -9.98
N GLY A 452 -5.28 -3.53 -9.41
CA GLY A 452 -4.22 -4.20 -10.16
C GLY A 452 -4.79 -5.10 -11.27
N ASN A 453 -5.82 -5.87 -10.97
CA ASN A 453 -6.52 -6.69 -11.96
C ASN A 453 -7.21 -5.86 -13.04
N VAL A 454 -7.97 -4.81 -12.67
CA VAL A 454 -8.60 -3.89 -13.65
C VAL A 454 -7.53 -3.32 -14.58
N ARG A 455 -6.41 -2.84 -14.04
CA ARG A 455 -5.29 -2.34 -14.82
C ARG A 455 -4.71 -3.39 -15.76
N MET A 456 -4.51 -4.61 -15.27
CA MET A 456 -3.99 -5.73 -16.07
C MET A 456 -4.96 -6.11 -17.18
N PHE A 457 -6.27 -6.19 -16.90
CA PHE A 457 -7.29 -6.43 -17.92
C PHE A 457 -7.30 -5.34 -18.99
N THR A 458 -7.26 -4.07 -18.59
CA THR A 458 -7.21 -2.94 -19.52
C THR A 458 -5.94 -3.00 -20.38
N ALA A 459 -4.78 -3.35 -19.79
CA ALA A 459 -3.55 -3.54 -20.54
C ALA A 459 -3.63 -4.70 -21.52
N MET A 460 -4.19 -5.84 -21.10
CA MET A 460 -4.40 -7.00 -21.97
C MET A 460 -5.37 -6.69 -23.11
N GLU A 461 -6.49 -6.02 -22.83
CA GLU A 461 -7.46 -5.60 -23.83
C GLU A 461 -6.81 -4.63 -24.84
N ARG A 462 -5.98 -3.70 -24.38
CA ARG A 462 -5.23 -2.80 -25.24
C ARG A 462 -4.23 -3.54 -26.11
N LEU A 463 -3.45 -4.47 -25.57
CA LEU A 463 -2.54 -5.33 -26.35
C LEU A 463 -3.29 -6.21 -27.36
N TYR A 464 -4.48 -6.67 -26.97
CA TYR A 464 -5.31 -7.50 -27.84
C TYR A 464 -5.95 -6.72 -29.00
N THR A 465 -6.24 -5.44 -28.81
CA THR A 465 -7.00 -4.60 -29.75
C THR A 465 -6.17 -3.52 -30.44
N HIS A 466 -4.97 -3.17 -29.95
CA HIS A 466 -4.13 -2.11 -30.50
C HIS A 466 -2.78 -2.60 -30.99
N ASP A 467 -2.20 -1.87 -31.93
CA ASP A 467 -0.81 -2.04 -32.39
C ASP A 467 0.15 -1.32 -31.41
N THR A 468 1.17 -2.02 -30.95
CA THR A 468 2.10 -1.53 -29.92
C THR A 468 3.01 -0.41 -30.40
N LEU A 469 3.23 -0.26 -31.72
CA LEU A 469 4.11 0.75 -32.28
C LEU A 469 3.38 2.07 -32.52
N THR A 470 2.17 2.00 -33.06
CA THR A 470 1.40 3.19 -33.52
C THR A 470 0.29 3.60 -32.57
N GLU A 471 -0.06 2.73 -31.59
CA GLU A 471 -1.22 2.88 -30.70
C GLU A 471 -2.57 3.01 -31.43
N LEU A 472 -2.61 2.75 -32.74
CA LEU A 472 -3.83 2.55 -33.49
C LEU A 472 -4.43 1.18 -33.16
N TYR A 473 -5.67 0.93 -33.54
CA TYR A 473 -6.20 -0.42 -33.44
C TYR A 473 -5.37 -1.37 -34.31
N ASN A 474 -5.17 -2.61 -33.84
CA ASN A 474 -4.67 -3.67 -34.69
C ASN A 474 -5.84 -4.23 -35.55
N ARG A 475 -5.53 -5.14 -36.45
CA ARG A 475 -6.56 -5.75 -37.33
C ARG A 475 -7.74 -6.33 -36.56
N ARG A 476 -7.52 -6.94 -35.40
CA ARG A 476 -8.57 -7.54 -34.57
C ARG A 476 -9.45 -6.47 -33.93
N GLY A 477 -8.85 -5.45 -33.30
CA GLY A 477 -9.56 -4.32 -32.70
C GLY A 477 -10.39 -3.55 -33.74
N PHE A 478 -9.87 -3.42 -34.97
CA PHE A 478 -10.60 -2.81 -36.07
C PHE A 478 -11.91 -3.55 -36.36
N TYR A 479 -11.87 -4.86 -36.62
CA TYR A 479 -13.09 -5.60 -36.92
C TYR A 479 -14.06 -5.66 -35.74
N GLN A 480 -13.55 -5.73 -34.51
CA GLN A 480 -14.39 -5.72 -33.30
C GLN A 480 -15.25 -4.45 -33.19
N LEU A 481 -14.73 -3.30 -33.61
CA LEU A 481 -15.44 -2.02 -33.55
C LEU A 481 -16.20 -1.72 -34.82
N VAL A 482 -15.63 -1.98 -35.99
CA VAL A 482 -16.24 -1.60 -37.28
C VAL A 482 -17.44 -2.46 -37.61
N LEU A 483 -17.46 -3.76 -37.30
CA LEU A 483 -18.58 -4.63 -37.68
C LEU A 483 -19.93 -4.18 -37.10
N PRO A 484 -20.04 -3.88 -35.77
CA PRO A 484 -21.32 -3.37 -35.23
C PRO A 484 -21.76 -2.04 -35.83
N GLU A 485 -20.78 -1.12 -36.05
CA GLU A 485 -21.07 0.18 -36.67
C GLU A 485 -21.53 0.04 -38.13
N PHE A 486 -20.88 -0.88 -38.87
CA PHE A 486 -21.25 -1.16 -40.26
C PHE A 486 -22.64 -1.80 -40.36
N GLU A 487 -22.98 -2.72 -39.44
CA GLU A 487 -24.32 -3.30 -39.36
C GLU A 487 -25.40 -2.22 -39.06
N ALA A 488 -25.09 -1.29 -38.16
CA ALA A 488 -25.98 -0.17 -37.89
C ALA A 488 -26.13 0.76 -39.12
N ALA A 489 -25.02 1.12 -39.76
CA ALA A 489 -25.02 1.93 -40.98
C ALA A 489 -25.79 1.25 -42.13
N THR A 490 -25.71 -0.08 -42.24
CA THR A 490 -26.47 -0.85 -43.23
C THR A 490 -27.99 -0.76 -42.98
N ARG A 491 -28.40 -0.90 -41.71
CA ARG A 491 -29.84 -0.78 -41.34
C ARG A 491 -30.41 0.61 -41.60
N ASP A 492 -29.60 1.64 -41.39
CA ASP A 492 -30.01 3.04 -41.47
C ASP A 492 -29.76 3.65 -42.87
N GLY A 493 -29.25 2.86 -43.84
CA GLY A 493 -28.96 3.28 -45.19
C GLY A 493 -27.87 4.34 -45.31
N LEU A 494 -26.91 4.35 -44.36
CA LEU A 494 -25.86 5.35 -44.28
C LEU A 494 -24.70 5.05 -45.21
N THR A 495 -23.89 6.08 -45.49
CA THR A 495 -22.64 5.98 -46.25
C THR A 495 -21.47 5.67 -45.32
N VAL A 496 -20.65 4.72 -45.72
CA VAL A 496 -19.41 4.38 -44.99
C VAL A 496 -18.22 4.79 -45.84
N ALA A 497 -17.21 5.39 -45.20
CA ALA A 497 -15.92 5.69 -45.77
C ALA A 497 -14.91 4.61 -45.32
N ILE A 498 -14.16 4.08 -46.28
CA ILE A 498 -13.01 3.19 -46.01
C ILE A 498 -11.77 3.79 -46.65
N VAL A 499 -10.70 3.86 -45.90
CA VAL A 499 -9.37 4.31 -46.34
C VAL A 499 -8.39 3.17 -46.17
N SER A 500 -7.68 2.81 -47.23
CA SER A 500 -6.49 1.99 -47.18
C SER A 500 -5.25 2.84 -47.38
N ALA A 501 -4.21 2.68 -46.57
CA ALA A 501 -2.97 3.43 -46.69
C ALA A 501 -1.75 2.50 -46.56
N ASP A 502 -0.68 2.85 -47.27
CA ASP A 502 0.57 2.08 -47.29
C ASP A 502 1.77 3.04 -47.26
N LEU A 503 2.73 2.80 -46.40
CA LEU A 503 3.98 3.60 -46.29
C LEU A 503 4.90 3.28 -47.45
N ASP A 504 5.19 4.25 -48.27
CA ASP A 504 6.07 4.10 -49.44
C ASP A 504 7.54 3.96 -49.04
N GLY A 505 8.17 2.85 -49.45
CA GLY A 505 9.63 2.68 -49.36
C GLY A 505 10.13 2.35 -47.95
N LEU A 506 9.33 1.81 -47.07
CA LEU A 506 9.73 1.39 -45.70
C LEU A 506 11.01 0.53 -45.72
N LYS A 507 11.12 -0.43 -46.65
CA LYS A 507 12.33 -1.26 -46.77
C LYS A 507 13.58 -0.44 -47.03
N ILE A 508 13.52 0.61 -47.86
CA ILE A 508 14.67 1.47 -48.17
C ILE A 508 15.07 2.26 -46.92
N ILE A 509 14.10 2.76 -46.15
CA ILE A 509 14.37 3.47 -44.90
C ILE A 509 15.05 2.51 -43.91
N ASN A 510 14.51 1.31 -43.73
CA ASN A 510 15.09 0.31 -42.83
C ASN A 510 16.51 -0.08 -43.23
N ASP A 511 16.74 -0.39 -44.50
CA ASP A 511 18.01 -0.86 -45.00
C ASP A 511 19.11 0.24 -44.98
N THR A 512 18.71 1.53 -45.08
CA THR A 512 19.63 2.67 -45.15
C THR A 512 19.88 3.32 -43.78
N TYR A 513 18.83 3.45 -42.96
CA TYR A 513 18.84 4.24 -41.70
C TYR A 513 18.56 3.42 -40.44
N GLY A 514 18.23 2.14 -40.59
CA GLY A 514 17.93 1.21 -39.49
C GLY A 514 16.45 1.14 -39.15
N HIS A 515 16.08 0.07 -38.43
CA HIS A 515 14.68 -0.22 -38.07
C HIS A 515 14.03 0.85 -37.22
N SER A 516 14.77 1.52 -36.36
CA SER A 516 14.23 2.62 -35.51
C SER A 516 13.72 3.81 -36.36
N GLU A 517 14.35 4.08 -37.49
CA GLU A 517 13.87 5.12 -38.40
C GLU A 517 12.67 4.65 -39.22
N GLY A 518 12.60 3.38 -39.56
CA GLY A 518 11.39 2.79 -40.13
C GLY A 518 10.20 2.83 -39.18
N ASP A 519 10.43 2.51 -37.91
CA ASP A 519 9.40 2.62 -36.86
C ASP A 519 8.92 4.07 -36.70
N CYS A 520 9.83 5.04 -36.77
CA CYS A 520 9.48 6.45 -36.77
C CYS A 520 8.59 6.81 -37.97
N ALA A 521 8.94 6.36 -39.18
CA ALA A 521 8.13 6.61 -40.39
C ALA A 521 6.74 5.98 -40.30
N ILE A 522 6.62 4.78 -39.73
CA ILE A 522 5.33 4.09 -39.48
C ILE A 522 4.48 4.91 -38.50
N LYS A 523 5.05 5.42 -37.40
CA LYS A 523 4.34 6.28 -36.44
C LYS A 523 3.80 7.54 -37.10
N VAL A 524 4.59 8.18 -37.96
CA VAL A 524 4.17 9.42 -38.68
C VAL A 524 2.95 9.16 -39.55
N VAL A 525 2.91 8.02 -40.28
CA VAL A 525 1.73 7.67 -41.08
C VAL A 525 0.52 7.41 -40.20
N GLY A 526 0.71 6.70 -39.09
CA GLY A 526 -0.36 6.45 -38.12
C GLY A 526 -0.95 7.76 -37.55
N GLU A 527 -0.09 8.70 -37.17
CA GLU A 527 -0.50 10.02 -36.68
C GLU A 527 -1.18 10.87 -37.77
N ALA A 528 -0.72 10.80 -39.02
CA ALA A 528 -1.36 11.49 -40.13
C ALA A 528 -2.79 10.97 -40.38
N LEU A 529 -2.98 9.66 -40.29
CA LEU A 529 -4.32 9.05 -40.38
C LEU A 529 -5.21 9.48 -39.22
N ARG A 530 -4.71 9.44 -37.98
CA ARG A 530 -5.44 9.90 -36.77
C ARG A 530 -5.83 11.37 -36.87
N ASN A 531 -4.94 12.22 -37.39
CA ASN A 531 -5.19 13.65 -37.55
C ASN A 531 -6.24 13.94 -38.66
N ALA A 532 -6.24 13.17 -39.74
CA ALA A 532 -7.25 13.27 -40.77
C ALA A 532 -8.62 12.77 -40.31
N SER A 533 -8.65 11.82 -39.34
CA SER A 533 -9.87 11.18 -38.80
C SER A 533 -10.41 11.96 -37.61
N GLN A 534 -11.14 13.05 -37.88
CA GLN A 534 -11.68 13.97 -36.86
C GLN A 534 -13.14 13.73 -36.46
N ARG A 535 -13.80 12.74 -37.07
CA ARG A 535 -15.24 12.48 -36.90
C ARG A 535 -15.55 11.16 -36.18
N GLY A 536 -14.53 10.58 -35.50
CA GLY A 536 -14.68 9.31 -34.77
C GLY A 536 -14.38 8.07 -35.62
N GLU A 537 -13.73 8.25 -36.80
CA GLU A 537 -13.32 7.13 -37.65
C GLU A 537 -12.34 6.21 -36.90
N ILE A 538 -12.45 4.90 -37.10
CA ILE A 538 -11.64 3.86 -36.49
C ILE A 538 -10.40 3.67 -37.35
N CYS A 539 -9.22 4.06 -36.81
CA CYS A 539 -7.92 3.93 -37.47
C CYS A 539 -7.20 2.68 -36.98
N ALA A 540 -6.68 1.88 -37.91
CA ALA A 540 -5.97 0.65 -37.59
C ALA A 540 -4.72 0.45 -38.42
N ARG A 541 -3.72 -0.27 -37.83
CA ARG A 541 -2.59 -0.83 -38.54
C ARG A 541 -2.79 -2.33 -38.69
N PHE A 542 -2.83 -2.82 -39.94
CA PHE A 542 -3.08 -4.23 -40.21
C PHE A 542 -1.81 -5.07 -40.15
N GLY A 543 -0.67 -4.47 -40.37
CA GLY A 543 0.65 -5.09 -40.28
C GLY A 543 1.69 -4.40 -41.18
N GLY A 544 2.97 -4.48 -40.83
CA GLY A 544 4.05 -3.87 -41.62
C GLY A 544 3.82 -2.38 -41.87
N ASP A 545 3.58 -2.05 -43.14
CA ASP A 545 3.35 -0.71 -43.69
C ASP A 545 1.85 -0.44 -44.04
N GLU A 546 0.94 -1.38 -43.75
CA GLU A 546 -0.46 -1.33 -44.14
C GLU A 546 -1.38 -0.79 -43.03
N PHE A 547 -2.23 0.19 -43.39
CA PHE A 547 -3.19 0.81 -42.51
C PHE A 547 -4.59 0.82 -43.13
N VAL A 548 -5.61 0.75 -42.27
CA VAL A 548 -7.01 0.84 -42.68
C VAL A 548 -7.77 1.80 -41.75
N VAL A 549 -8.63 2.64 -42.31
CA VAL A 549 -9.55 3.50 -41.57
C VAL A 549 -10.96 3.25 -42.02
N ALA A 550 -11.91 3.22 -41.11
CA ALA A 550 -13.33 3.09 -41.38
C ALA A 550 -14.17 4.07 -40.56
N GLY A 551 -15.25 4.59 -41.11
CA GLY A 551 -16.19 5.43 -40.36
C GLY A 551 -17.46 5.71 -41.15
N VAL A 552 -18.53 6.10 -40.45
CA VAL A 552 -19.78 6.53 -41.03
C VAL A 552 -19.68 8.01 -41.38
N VAL A 553 -20.08 8.37 -42.62
CA VAL A 553 -20.01 9.76 -43.13
C VAL A 553 -21.37 10.25 -43.59
N GLU A 554 -21.67 11.51 -43.29
CA GLU A 554 -22.96 12.14 -43.67
C GLU A 554 -23.04 12.44 -45.17
N SER A 555 -21.91 12.79 -45.80
CA SER A 555 -21.84 13.11 -47.23
C SER A 555 -20.50 12.70 -47.82
N ALA A 556 -20.53 12.03 -48.95
CA ALA A 556 -19.33 11.58 -49.67
C ALA A 556 -18.66 12.71 -50.48
N GLU A 557 -19.37 13.77 -50.83
CA GLU A 557 -18.96 14.74 -51.86
C GLU A 557 -17.68 15.53 -51.50
N ASN A 558 -17.50 15.89 -50.22
CA ASN A 558 -16.33 16.66 -49.80
C ASN A 558 -15.36 15.83 -48.90
N TYR A 559 -15.81 14.72 -48.37
CA TYR A 559 -15.05 13.95 -47.41
C TYR A 559 -13.69 13.43 -47.98
N THR A 560 -13.75 12.91 -49.21
CA THR A 560 -12.55 12.33 -49.85
C THR A 560 -11.42 13.35 -50.03
N GLU A 561 -11.76 14.53 -50.53
CA GLU A 561 -10.77 15.59 -50.78
C GLU A 561 -10.25 16.19 -49.46
N GLU A 562 -11.15 16.43 -48.52
CA GLU A 562 -10.79 16.96 -47.21
C GLU A 562 -9.88 16.01 -46.42
N TYR A 563 -10.22 14.70 -46.41
CA TYR A 563 -9.42 13.69 -45.73
C TYR A 563 -8.01 13.59 -46.34
N LYS A 564 -7.92 13.47 -47.67
CA LYS A 564 -6.62 13.40 -48.38
C LYS A 564 -5.79 14.65 -48.12
N LYS A 565 -6.40 15.82 -48.17
CA LYS A 565 -5.72 17.10 -47.91
C LYS A 565 -5.10 17.10 -46.52
N LYS A 566 -5.85 16.82 -45.47
CA LYS A 566 -5.33 16.78 -44.08
C LYS A 566 -4.23 15.75 -43.89
N PHE A 567 -4.41 14.56 -44.47
CA PHE A 567 -3.42 13.48 -44.38
C PHE A 567 -2.08 13.90 -44.99
N TYR A 568 -2.08 14.47 -46.20
CA TYR A 568 -0.85 14.88 -46.85
C TYR A 568 -0.26 16.16 -46.26
N GLU A 569 -1.04 17.10 -45.80
CA GLU A 569 -0.59 18.28 -45.08
C GLU A 569 0.20 17.90 -43.83
N TYR A 570 -0.26 16.93 -43.05
CA TYR A 570 0.48 16.43 -41.87
C TYR A 570 1.84 15.83 -42.25
N ILE A 571 1.90 14.97 -43.26
CA ILE A 571 3.13 14.35 -43.71
C ILE A 571 4.10 15.40 -44.24
N ASP A 572 3.63 16.37 -45.04
CA ASP A 572 4.44 17.45 -45.60
C ASP A 572 4.98 18.38 -44.51
N GLU A 573 4.19 18.67 -43.49
CA GLU A 573 4.64 19.45 -42.34
C GLU A 573 5.72 18.71 -41.55
N TYR A 574 5.51 17.42 -41.27
CA TYR A 574 6.53 16.58 -40.63
C TYR A 574 7.83 16.59 -41.46
N ASN A 575 7.76 16.34 -42.75
CA ASN A 575 8.91 16.32 -43.65
C ASN A 575 9.68 17.65 -43.71
N LYS A 576 9.02 18.78 -43.49
CA LYS A 576 9.66 20.11 -43.42
C LYS A 576 10.39 20.34 -42.10
N ASN A 577 9.84 19.84 -41.01
CA ASN A 577 10.28 20.18 -39.65
C ASN A 577 11.17 19.11 -39.01
N SER A 578 11.15 17.86 -39.48
CA SER A 578 11.81 16.72 -38.83
C SER A 578 13.36 16.73 -38.93
N GLY A 579 13.94 17.45 -39.89
CA GLY A 579 15.40 17.42 -40.14
C GLY A 579 15.97 16.05 -40.53
N LYS A 580 15.11 15.06 -40.81
CA LYS A 580 15.53 13.70 -41.17
C LYS A 580 16.16 13.66 -42.56
N PRO A 581 17.16 12.76 -42.82
CA PRO A 581 17.80 12.62 -44.10
C PRO A 581 16.92 11.93 -45.17
N TYR A 582 15.75 11.50 -44.82
CA TYR A 582 14.75 10.89 -45.69
C TYR A 582 13.41 11.62 -45.57
N LYS A 583 12.49 11.37 -46.51
CA LYS A 583 11.14 11.88 -46.48
C LYS A 583 10.16 10.72 -46.28
N VAL A 584 9.23 10.87 -45.32
CA VAL A 584 8.11 9.98 -45.19
C VAL A 584 7.14 10.24 -46.34
N ALA A 585 6.67 9.19 -46.98
CA ALA A 585 5.68 9.26 -48.04
C ALA A 585 4.74 8.06 -47.92
N ALA A 586 3.45 8.26 -48.13
CA ALA A 586 2.46 7.19 -48.11
C ALA A 586 1.47 7.37 -49.27
N SER A 587 0.94 6.24 -49.73
CA SER A 587 -0.12 6.19 -50.74
C SER A 587 -1.45 5.86 -50.09
N ILE A 588 -2.55 6.53 -50.45
CA ILE A 588 -3.88 6.26 -49.91
C ILE A 588 -4.92 6.06 -50.98
N GLY A 589 -5.79 5.06 -50.75
CA GLY A 589 -7.04 4.86 -51.49
C GLY A 589 -8.22 5.10 -50.56
N LEU A 590 -9.19 5.88 -51.00
CA LEU A 590 -10.38 6.19 -50.23
C LEU A 590 -11.63 5.93 -51.06
N ILE A 591 -12.63 5.28 -50.45
CA ILE A 591 -13.94 5.03 -51.00
C ILE A 591 -15.01 5.45 -50.00
N CYS A 592 -16.04 6.14 -50.52
CA CYS A 592 -17.30 6.39 -49.80
C CYS A 592 -18.44 5.70 -50.55
N LYS A 593 -19.13 4.79 -49.88
CA LYS A 593 -20.21 4.00 -50.52
C LYS A 593 -21.28 3.68 -49.48
N SER A 594 -22.54 3.47 -49.97
CA SER A 594 -23.61 2.93 -49.14
C SER A 594 -23.17 1.58 -48.55
N ALA A 595 -23.43 1.38 -47.25
CA ALA A 595 -23.18 0.10 -46.58
C ALA A 595 -24.07 -1.03 -47.10
N GLU A 596 -25.23 -0.69 -47.73
CA GLU A 596 -26.19 -1.65 -48.24
C GLU A 596 -25.62 -2.48 -49.38
N GLY A 597 -25.76 -3.81 -49.29
CA GLY A 597 -25.31 -4.75 -50.31
C GLY A 597 -23.80 -4.94 -50.43
N SER A 598 -23.00 -4.51 -49.47
CA SER A 598 -21.55 -4.68 -49.42
C SER A 598 -21.13 -5.23 -48.05
N THR A 599 -19.95 -5.85 -48.00
CA THR A 599 -19.30 -6.18 -46.73
C THR A 599 -18.13 -5.23 -46.45
N VAL A 600 -17.68 -5.15 -45.21
CA VAL A 600 -16.47 -4.38 -44.85
C VAL A 600 -15.27 -4.81 -45.70
N ASP A 601 -15.10 -6.12 -45.89
CA ASP A 601 -13.97 -6.66 -46.68
C ASP A 601 -14.04 -6.28 -48.17
N ASP A 602 -15.26 -6.23 -48.75
CA ASP A 602 -15.44 -5.80 -50.12
C ASP A 602 -15.04 -4.31 -50.30
N LEU A 603 -15.37 -3.48 -49.31
CA LEU A 603 -15.03 -2.05 -49.36
C LEU A 603 -13.54 -1.83 -49.11
N ILE A 604 -12.90 -2.60 -48.21
CA ILE A 604 -11.43 -2.57 -48.01
C ILE A 604 -10.76 -2.92 -49.34
N LYS A 605 -11.16 -3.99 -50.00
CA LYS A 605 -10.58 -4.40 -51.26
C LYS A 605 -10.69 -3.32 -52.36
N LEU A 606 -11.82 -2.63 -52.41
CA LEU A 606 -12.01 -1.52 -53.34
C LEU A 606 -11.10 -0.32 -53.01
N SER A 607 -10.92 0.00 -51.72
CA SER A 607 -10.00 1.06 -51.31
C SER A 607 -8.54 0.69 -51.58
N ASP A 608 -8.15 -0.58 -51.39
CA ASP A 608 -6.82 -1.10 -51.75
C ASP A 608 -6.50 -0.95 -53.24
N ASP A 609 -7.46 -1.27 -54.11
CA ASP A 609 -7.31 -1.08 -55.55
C ASP A 609 -7.06 0.39 -55.92
N LEU A 610 -7.69 1.32 -55.23
CA LEU A 610 -7.46 2.76 -55.40
C LEU A 610 -6.10 3.19 -54.89
N MET A 611 -5.69 2.69 -53.75
CA MET A 611 -4.37 2.94 -53.15
C MET A 611 -3.24 2.46 -54.06
N TYR A 612 -3.40 1.28 -54.66
CA TYR A 612 -2.41 0.73 -55.60
C TYR A 612 -2.26 1.57 -56.86
N ARG A 613 -3.37 2.17 -57.35
CA ARG A 613 -3.37 3.12 -58.47
C ARG A 613 -2.66 4.43 -58.09
N ASP A 614 -2.88 4.96 -56.92
CA ASP A 614 -2.16 6.14 -56.37
C ASP A 614 -0.68 5.84 -56.26
N LYS A 615 -0.28 4.71 -55.71
CA LYS A 615 1.11 4.26 -55.59
C LYS A 615 1.80 4.13 -56.96
N ALA A 616 1.11 3.58 -57.96
CA ALA A 616 1.65 3.44 -59.31
C ALA A 616 1.84 4.81 -60.01
N SER A 617 0.89 5.76 -59.79
CA SER A 617 0.98 7.11 -60.38
C SER A 617 2.17 7.90 -59.80
N ARG A 618 2.39 7.81 -58.50
CA ARG A 618 3.51 8.48 -57.80
C ARG A 618 4.86 7.91 -58.19
N LYS A 619 5.00 6.59 -58.41
CA LYS A 619 6.21 5.97 -58.94
C LYS A 619 6.56 6.52 -60.34
N LYS A 620 5.57 6.70 -61.23
CA LYS A 620 5.79 7.28 -62.57
C LYS A 620 6.24 8.73 -62.51
N VAL A 621 5.80 9.53 -61.58
CA VAL A 621 6.20 10.93 -61.41
C VAL A 621 7.64 11.02 -60.85
N ARG A 622 8.04 10.10 -59.97
CA ARG A 622 9.42 10.05 -59.41
C ARG A 622 10.45 9.52 -60.40
N SER A 623 10.06 8.74 -61.40
CA SER A 623 10.96 8.16 -62.41
C SER A 623 11.16 9.03 -63.65
N ARG A 624 10.52 10.20 -63.78
CA ARG A 624 10.84 11.17 -64.83
C ARG A 624 12.12 11.92 -64.46
N PRO A 625 13.17 11.88 -65.32
CA PRO A 625 14.37 12.71 -65.11
C PRO A 625 13.93 14.17 -65.03
N ARG A 626 14.44 14.92 -64.06
CA ARG A 626 14.35 16.38 -64.12
C ARG A 626 15.10 16.80 -65.36
N GLU A 627 14.36 17.16 -66.43
CA GLU A 627 14.93 17.99 -67.52
C GLU A 627 15.26 19.34 -66.90
N ASN A 628 16.57 19.59 -66.88
CA ASN A 628 17.29 20.85 -66.80
C ASN A 628 16.63 22.07 -66.13
N ASP A 629 17.21 22.52 -65.01
CA ASP A 629 17.87 23.83 -65.02
C ASP A 629 18.96 23.88 -63.94
#